data_060dccb14ede28cd3f534e087c6a2c5f
#
_entry.id   060dccb14ede28cd3f534e087c6a2c5f
#
_cell.length_a   1.000
_cell.length_b   1.000
_cell.length_c   1.000
_cell.angle_alpha   90.00
_cell.angle_beta   90.00
_cell.angle_gamma   90.00
#
_symmetry.space_group_name_H-M   'P 1'
#
loop_
_entity.id
_entity.type
_entity.pdbx_description
1 polymer ?
#
loop_
_entity_poly.entity_id
_entity_poly.type
_entity_poly.pdbx_seq_one_letter_code
_entity_poly.pdbx_strand_id
1 'polypeptide(L)'
;MRFAAIVLVLAAVAALTTLTYADDRSAPQLMADRLLAAPLPARNPLDLAVRLRGLSAATPLIAPIAPAPLVAGYTENFWILDQRTAQLFQTSATLQLVTDHAYWFVETDMTDRAPAADLSQSAATFENRIYPLIHRYFGSEPKPAVDRDGHIVFLLANVPGVAAYFSSADAYPRAINPRSNQHEMIYVNLNALRPGQTAFDSTITHELQHMANFAHCPSQEGWVDEGASELAMRVAGYDTVAPAAFAARPSVQLTAWTNQPADLTRHYQASYLFLRYVAERAGGWEALPDLLAPCLRGESLFASFLTRDPIEPDLDSLFSDWTVANLLQDASVGDGRYAYAGGGFHTAITGRASLQTPFLGSVPQYAADYVDLPTASGTVTFSGDGSVSLLPIQVESSGVWWSNRGDSLDSRLTRRIDLTGVDQATLQFSAWYDVEDRFDFVYLSASPDNGRTWQVLHGLHTVPDRNAGNNYGEGWTGASGPDWIDEQVDLTPYVGKDVILRFEYVTDQSYNGPGFAFKDLRVPEIGLDEPGAVEDAWNAEGWMRVDAPIPEHWNLRLVRSTPDGTSVDTVPVDPDGNASITLDGSERRSVLVVAPTAPRTLVPANYSVTVAAPDKPLSSST
;
A
#
# COMPACT_ATOMS: atom_id res chain seq x y z
N MET A 1 51.55 53.84 44.97
CA MET A 1 50.37 53.22 45.62
C MET A 1 49.56 52.47 44.54
N ARG A 2 49.66 51.16 44.49
CA ARG A 2 48.92 50.33 43.56
C ARG A 2 47.95 49.43 44.37
N PHE A 3 46.68 49.62 44.20
CA PHE A 3 45.64 48.75 44.79
C PHE A 3 45.48 47.57 43.91
N ALA A 4 45.66 46.37 44.48
CA ALA A 4 45.32 45.11 43.84
C ALA A 4 43.88 44.73 44.25
N ALA A 5 43.02 44.56 43.28
CA ALA A 5 41.65 44.01 43.49
C ALA A 5 41.67 42.47 43.32
N ILE A 6 41.30 41.80 44.39
CA ILE A 6 41.07 40.30 44.38
C ILE A 6 39.65 40.07 43.91
N VAL A 7 39.50 39.36 42.79
CA VAL A 7 38.22 38.88 42.30
C VAL A 7 38.03 37.45 42.80
N LEU A 8 37.06 37.26 43.68
CA LEU A 8 36.58 35.94 44.13
C LEU A 8 35.63 35.37 43.06
N VAL A 9 36.01 34.30 42.41
CA VAL A 9 35.11 33.54 41.52
C VAL A 9 34.40 32.45 42.36
N LEU A 10 33.13 32.65 42.61
CA LEU A 10 32.22 31.62 43.16
C LEU A 10 31.76 30.71 42.03
N ALA A 11 32.28 29.50 41.96
CA ALA A 11 31.77 28.45 41.07
C ALA A 11 30.52 27.83 41.74
N ALA A 12 29.35 28.20 41.26
CA ALA A 12 28.11 27.52 41.56
C ALA A 12 28.01 26.26 40.67
N VAL A 13 28.20 25.08 41.28
CA VAL A 13 27.90 23.78 40.63
C VAL A 13 26.38 23.62 40.67
N ALA A 14 25.72 23.92 39.59
CA ALA A 14 24.33 23.57 39.37
C ALA A 14 24.28 22.06 39.08
N ALA A 15 23.90 21.26 40.06
CA ALA A 15 23.49 19.87 39.82
C ALA A 15 22.20 19.90 39.01
N LEU A 16 22.28 19.66 37.70
CA LEU A 16 21.12 19.31 36.86
C LEU A 16 20.69 17.92 37.30
N THR A 17 19.71 17.84 38.18
CA THR A 17 18.88 16.63 38.33
C THR A 17 18.03 16.57 37.06
N THR A 18 18.41 15.72 36.13
CA THR A 18 17.51 15.27 35.08
C THR A 18 16.39 14.49 35.77
N LEU A 19 15.24 15.14 35.96
CA LEU A 19 14.00 14.45 36.24
C LEU A 19 13.71 13.61 34.97
N THR A 20 14.05 12.31 35.03
CA THR A 20 13.48 11.34 34.14
C THR A 20 12.00 11.26 34.50
N TYR A 21 11.15 12.00 33.80
CA TYR A 21 9.74 11.69 33.80
C TYR A 21 9.63 10.25 33.30
N ALA A 22 9.12 9.36 34.12
CA ALA A 22 8.67 8.05 33.65
C ALA A 22 7.66 8.34 32.54
N ASP A 23 7.86 7.75 31.37
CA ASP A 23 6.91 7.84 30.28
C ASP A 23 5.68 7.05 30.71
N ASP A 24 4.57 7.73 30.99
CA ASP A 24 3.32 7.12 31.47
C ASP A 24 2.54 6.39 30.34
N ARG A 25 3.06 6.40 29.10
CA ARG A 25 2.44 5.70 27.97
C ARG A 25 2.57 4.19 28.12
N SER A 26 1.51 3.47 27.74
CA SER A 26 1.51 2.00 27.70
C SER A 26 2.43 1.46 26.59
N ALA A 27 2.84 0.18 26.69
CA ALA A 27 3.66 -0.45 25.66
C ALA A 27 3.01 -0.40 24.25
N PRO A 28 1.70 -0.61 24.07
CA PRO A 28 1.04 -0.39 22.78
C PRO A 28 1.14 1.05 22.25
N GLN A 29 0.99 2.06 23.11
CA GLN A 29 1.13 3.47 22.69
C GLN A 29 2.55 3.80 22.24
N LEU A 30 3.57 3.33 22.97
CA LEU A 30 4.97 3.49 22.55
C LEU A 30 5.26 2.76 21.25
N MET A 31 4.63 1.61 21.02
CA MET A 31 4.76 0.85 19.78
C MET A 31 4.14 1.62 18.61
N ALA A 32 2.96 2.21 18.79
CA ALA A 32 2.30 3.04 17.77
C ALA A 32 3.14 4.27 17.42
N ASP A 33 3.74 4.96 18.40
CA ASP A 33 4.62 6.10 18.17
C ASP A 33 5.86 5.70 17.35
N ARG A 34 6.46 4.54 17.65
CA ARG A 34 7.58 3.99 16.85
C ARG A 34 7.15 3.67 15.43
N LEU A 35 5.97 3.07 15.26
CA LEU A 35 5.41 2.74 13.95
C LEU A 35 5.22 3.99 13.08
N LEU A 36 4.63 5.03 13.64
CA LEU A 36 4.39 6.29 12.93
C LEU A 36 5.69 7.05 12.62
N ALA A 37 6.70 6.92 13.49
CA ALA A 37 8.02 7.53 13.28
C ALA A 37 8.90 6.76 12.29
N ALA A 38 8.64 5.47 12.06
CA ALA A 38 9.41 4.65 11.14
C ALA A 38 9.20 5.10 9.68
N PRO A 39 10.27 5.52 8.98
CA PRO A 39 10.15 5.94 7.59
C PRO A 39 9.75 4.77 6.70
N LEU A 40 9.19 5.07 5.53
CA LEU A 40 8.98 4.12 4.45
C LEU A 40 9.83 4.56 3.25
N PRO A 41 11.12 4.16 3.19
CA PRO A 41 12.02 4.59 2.13
C PRO A 41 11.54 4.11 0.77
N ALA A 42 11.45 5.02 -0.20
CA ALA A 42 11.03 4.68 -1.54
C ALA A 42 12.12 3.89 -2.28
N ARG A 43 11.72 2.88 -3.03
CA ARG A 43 12.59 2.11 -3.92
C ARG A 43 13.23 3.00 -4.98
N ASN A 44 14.55 2.84 -5.16
CA ASN A 44 15.31 3.50 -6.22
C ASN A 44 16.02 2.46 -7.10
N PRO A 45 15.51 2.12 -8.28
CA PRO A 45 16.09 1.08 -9.14
C PRO A 45 17.52 1.36 -9.60
N LEU A 46 17.92 2.63 -9.76
CA LEU A 46 19.33 2.96 -10.06
C LEU A 46 20.24 2.64 -8.87
N ASP A 47 19.87 3.06 -7.66
CA ASP A 47 20.64 2.80 -6.45
C ASP A 47 20.79 1.28 -6.21
N LEU A 48 19.70 0.53 -6.35
CA LEU A 48 19.70 -0.93 -6.27
C LEU A 48 20.64 -1.57 -7.33
N ALA A 49 20.55 -1.12 -8.58
CA ALA A 49 21.42 -1.64 -9.65
C ALA A 49 22.91 -1.28 -9.42
N VAL A 50 23.19 -0.08 -8.92
CA VAL A 50 24.56 0.34 -8.56
C VAL A 50 25.11 -0.56 -7.45
N ARG A 51 24.37 -0.77 -6.38
CA ARG A 51 24.82 -1.53 -5.22
C ARG A 51 24.86 -3.04 -5.45
N LEU A 52 23.80 -3.59 -6.01
CA LEU A 52 23.60 -5.04 -6.09
C LEU A 52 24.03 -5.66 -7.43
N ARG A 53 24.14 -4.86 -8.50
CA ARG A 53 24.61 -5.32 -9.83
C ARG A 53 25.91 -4.67 -10.27
N GLY A 54 26.51 -3.79 -9.48
CA GLY A 54 27.78 -3.13 -9.78
C GLY A 54 27.72 -2.10 -10.92
N LEU A 55 26.55 -1.52 -11.19
CA LEU A 55 26.42 -0.45 -12.17
C LEU A 55 27.17 0.80 -11.72
N SER A 56 27.56 1.64 -12.69
CA SER A 56 28.08 2.99 -12.37
C SER A 56 26.94 3.91 -11.91
N ALA A 57 27.16 4.65 -10.83
CA ALA A 57 26.23 5.70 -10.42
C ALA A 57 26.05 6.82 -11.48
N ALA A 58 26.95 6.91 -12.45
CA ALA A 58 26.86 7.82 -13.58
C ALA A 58 26.09 7.23 -14.78
N THR A 59 25.48 6.06 -14.64
CA THR A 59 24.65 5.44 -15.68
C THR A 59 23.50 6.38 -16.06
N PRO A 60 23.37 6.80 -17.33
CA PRO A 60 22.29 7.67 -17.74
C PRO A 60 20.92 7.00 -17.58
N LEU A 61 19.96 7.70 -16.99
CA LEU A 61 18.56 7.25 -16.88
C LEU A 61 17.77 7.48 -18.17
N ILE A 62 18.23 8.38 -19.01
CA ILE A 62 17.56 8.83 -20.23
C ILE A 62 18.55 8.74 -21.38
N ALA A 63 18.08 8.32 -22.55
CA ALA A 63 18.90 8.27 -23.75
C ALA A 63 19.60 9.61 -24.01
N PRO A 64 20.90 9.62 -24.40
CA PRO A 64 21.64 10.85 -24.61
C PRO A 64 21.13 11.68 -25.82
N ILE A 65 20.54 11.01 -26.80
CA ILE A 65 20.06 11.60 -28.04
C ILE A 65 18.66 11.06 -28.33
N ALA A 66 17.73 11.93 -28.73
CA ALA A 66 16.41 11.52 -29.19
C ALA A 66 16.54 10.68 -30.47
N PRO A 67 15.76 9.59 -30.62
CA PRO A 67 15.72 8.80 -31.83
C PRO A 67 15.10 9.59 -32.99
N ALA A 68 15.28 9.10 -34.19
CA ALA A 68 14.47 9.58 -35.33
C ALA A 68 13.02 9.13 -35.13
N PRO A 69 12.02 9.99 -35.45
CA PRO A 69 10.61 9.59 -35.32
C PRO A 69 10.33 8.30 -36.11
N LEU A 70 9.57 7.40 -35.49
CA LEU A 70 9.17 6.15 -36.11
C LEU A 70 8.10 6.41 -37.20
N VAL A 71 8.04 5.53 -38.17
CA VAL A 71 7.05 5.61 -39.28
C VAL A 71 6.28 4.30 -39.41
N ALA A 72 5.04 4.37 -39.84
CA ALA A 72 4.22 3.19 -40.07
C ALA A 72 4.94 2.14 -40.95
N GLY A 73 4.84 0.88 -40.57
CA GLY A 73 5.57 -0.25 -41.14
C GLY A 73 6.88 -0.61 -40.44
N TYR A 74 7.36 0.21 -39.47
CA TYR A 74 8.50 -0.15 -38.61
C TYR A 74 8.15 -1.34 -37.73
N THR A 75 9.08 -2.29 -37.56
CA THR A 75 8.88 -3.50 -36.77
C THR A 75 9.91 -3.57 -35.65
N GLU A 76 9.45 -3.91 -34.47
CA GLU A 76 10.28 -4.04 -33.25
C GLU A 76 9.92 -5.29 -32.47
N ASN A 77 10.86 -5.78 -31.64
CA ASN A 77 10.64 -6.88 -30.72
C ASN A 77 10.45 -6.35 -29.30
N PHE A 78 9.36 -6.73 -28.68
CA PHE A 78 8.97 -6.30 -27.34
C PHE A 78 9.01 -7.45 -26.35
N TRP A 79 9.49 -7.18 -25.14
CA TRP A 79 9.29 -8.05 -23.97
C TRP A 79 7.88 -7.89 -23.43
N ILE A 80 7.22 -9.00 -23.15
CA ILE A 80 5.89 -9.05 -22.53
C ILE A 80 5.96 -9.95 -21.31
N LEU A 81 5.32 -9.56 -20.20
CA LEU A 81 5.16 -10.39 -19.00
C LEU A 81 3.89 -11.24 -19.13
N ASP A 82 4.02 -12.56 -19.05
CA ASP A 82 2.87 -13.44 -18.79
C ASP A 82 2.51 -13.34 -17.32
N GLN A 83 1.45 -12.60 -16.99
CA GLN A 83 1.00 -12.34 -15.62
C GLN A 83 0.58 -13.60 -14.85
N ARG A 84 0.26 -14.71 -15.54
CA ARG A 84 -0.12 -15.99 -14.91
C ARG A 84 1.08 -16.76 -14.38
N THR A 85 2.24 -16.59 -15.03
CA THR A 85 3.45 -17.39 -14.76
C THR A 85 4.63 -16.56 -14.28
N ALA A 86 4.51 -15.23 -14.31
CA ALA A 86 5.59 -14.27 -14.10
C ALA A 86 6.81 -14.54 -15.02
N GLN A 87 6.57 -15.04 -16.25
CA GLN A 87 7.61 -15.30 -17.23
C GLN A 87 7.60 -14.23 -18.33
N LEU A 88 8.79 -13.71 -18.66
CA LEU A 88 8.97 -12.78 -19.76
C LEU A 88 9.21 -13.54 -21.08
N PHE A 89 8.54 -13.12 -22.14
CA PHE A 89 8.75 -13.62 -23.50
C PHE A 89 8.82 -12.44 -24.48
N GLN A 90 9.28 -12.70 -25.70
CA GLN A 90 9.33 -11.67 -26.74
C GLN A 90 8.30 -11.93 -27.82
N THR A 91 7.74 -10.84 -28.34
CA THR A 91 6.93 -10.84 -29.56
C THR A 91 7.43 -9.79 -30.54
N SER A 92 7.14 -9.97 -31.83
CA SER A 92 7.41 -8.99 -32.88
C SER A 92 6.14 -8.23 -33.19
N ALA A 93 6.19 -6.90 -33.22
CA ALA A 93 5.05 -6.04 -33.55
C ALA A 93 5.43 -4.98 -34.57
N THR A 94 4.45 -4.62 -35.42
CA THR A 94 4.61 -3.64 -36.48
C THR A 94 3.82 -2.37 -36.14
N LEU A 95 4.43 -1.21 -36.28
CA LEU A 95 3.81 0.09 -36.14
C LEU A 95 2.75 0.30 -37.24
N GLN A 96 1.48 0.26 -36.83
CA GLN A 96 0.35 0.38 -37.75
C GLN A 96 -0.12 1.82 -37.93
N LEU A 97 -0.01 2.64 -36.90
CA LEU A 97 -0.51 4.02 -36.90
C LEU A 97 0.41 4.89 -36.01
N VAL A 98 0.64 6.11 -36.49
CA VAL A 98 1.32 7.19 -35.75
C VAL A 98 0.33 8.33 -35.57
N THR A 99 0.21 8.84 -34.35
CA THR A 99 -0.60 10.02 -34.02
C THR A 99 0.26 11.07 -33.33
N ASP A 100 -0.29 12.18 -32.90
CA ASP A 100 0.49 13.30 -32.33
C ASP A 100 1.21 12.94 -31.04
N HIS A 101 0.62 12.00 -30.25
CA HIS A 101 1.15 11.62 -28.93
C HIS A 101 1.36 10.10 -28.77
N ALA A 102 1.11 9.28 -29.82
CA ALA A 102 1.21 7.84 -29.66
C ALA A 102 1.69 7.09 -30.90
N TYR A 103 2.42 5.99 -30.65
CA TYR A 103 2.75 4.91 -31.57
C TYR A 103 1.87 3.69 -31.27
N TRP A 104 1.18 3.18 -32.30
CA TRP A 104 0.26 2.06 -32.20
C TRP A 104 0.87 0.83 -32.87
N PHE A 105 1.52 -0.01 -32.08
CA PHE A 105 2.10 -1.27 -32.53
C PHE A 105 1.09 -2.40 -32.38
N VAL A 106 1.03 -3.27 -33.39
CA VAL A 106 0.22 -4.48 -33.39
C VAL A 106 1.12 -5.68 -33.63
N GLU A 107 1.00 -6.69 -32.76
CA GLU A 107 1.70 -7.97 -32.92
C GLU A 107 1.48 -8.52 -34.33
N THR A 108 2.55 -8.96 -34.98
CA THR A 108 2.57 -9.25 -36.43
C THR A 108 1.51 -10.29 -36.81
N ASP A 109 1.29 -11.29 -35.95
CA ASP A 109 0.33 -12.37 -36.20
C ASP A 109 -1.10 -12.06 -35.72
N MET A 110 -1.35 -10.84 -35.22
CA MET A 110 -2.65 -10.42 -34.68
C MET A 110 -3.25 -9.19 -35.37
N THR A 111 -2.75 -8.81 -36.54
CA THR A 111 -3.21 -7.61 -37.27
C THR A 111 -4.69 -7.66 -37.68
N ASP A 112 -5.24 -8.84 -37.89
CA ASP A 112 -6.67 -9.06 -38.16
C ASP A 112 -7.56 -8.70 -36.95
N ARG A 113 -6.99 -8.64 -35.73
CA ARG A 113 -7.68 -8.30 -34.52
C ARG A 113 -7.71 -6.79 -34.20
N ALA A 114 -6.96 -5.99 -34.97
CA ALA A 114 -6.90 -4.53 -34.90
C ALA A 114 -7.12 -3.91 -36.28
N PRO A 115 -8.35 -3.98 -36.86
CA PRO A 115 -8.64 -3.39 -38.15
C PRO A 115 -8.29 -1.89 -38.16
N ALA A 116 -7.72 -1.40 -39.27
CA ALA A 116 -7.21 -0.03 -39.36
C ALA A 116 -8.27 1.05 -39.03
N ALA A 117 -9.55 0.81 -39.39
CA ALA A 117 -10.64 1.74 -39.10
C ALA A 117 -10.91 1.82 -37.58
N ASP A 118 -10.97 0.65 -36.89
CA ASP A 118 -11.25 0.56 -35.46
C ASP A 118 -10.06 1.12 -34.64
N LEU A 119 -8.83 0.82 -35.08
CA LEU A 119 -7.61 1.39 -34.47
C LEU A 119 -7.59 2.92 -34.63
N SER A 120 -7.92 3.46 -35.81
CA SER A 120 -8.00 4.90 -36.01
C SER A 120 -9.08 5.57 -35.19
N GLN A 121 -10.19 4.89 -34.92
CA GLN A 121 -11.26 5.39 -34.05
C GLN A 121 -10.77 5.50 -32.60
N SER A 122 -10.16 4.46 -32.03
CA SER A 122 -9.62 4.50 -30.66
C SER A 122 -8.48 5.50 -30.54
N ALA A 123 -7.60 5.59 -31.55
CA ALA A 123 -6.52 6.57 -31.59
C ALA A 123 -7.06 8.01 -31.57
N ALA A 124 -8.12 8.30 -32.34
CA ALA A 124 -8.78 9.60 -32.33
C ALA A 124 -9.46 9.88 -30.97
N THR A 125 -10.04 8.87 -30.31
CA THR A 125 -10.59 9.00 -28.95
C THR A 125 -9.47 9.29 -27.94
N PHE A 126 -8.34 8.60 -28.05
CA PHE A 126 -7.17 8.86 -27.23
C PHE A 126 -6.70 10.31 -27.37
N GLU A 127 -6.42 10.79 -28.59
CA GLU A 127 -5.89 12.13 -28.83
C GLU A 127 -6.85 13.26 -28.39
N ASN A 128 -8.15 13.12 -28.70
CA ASN A 128 -9.09 14.22 -28.53
C ASN A 128 -9.79 14.22 -27.17
N ARG A 129 -9.71 13.13 -26.41
CA ARG A 129 -10.45 13.00 -25.15
C ARG A 129 -9.60 12.47 -24.01
N ILE A 130 -8.98 11.27 -24.17
CA ILE A 130 -8.33 10.58 -23.06
C ILE A 130 -7.06 11.32 -22.63
N TYR A 131 -6.15 11.56 -23.56
CA TYR A 131 -4.88 12.21 -23.30
C TYR A 131 -5.02 13.60 -22.65
N PRO A 132 -5.80 14.56 -23.20
CA PRO A 132 -5.95 15.87 -22.60
C PRO A 132 -6.67 15.83 -21.24
N LEU A 133 -7.55 14.84 -21.02
CA LEU A 133 -8.25 14.70 -19.75
C LEU A 133 -7.34 14.18 -18.64
N ILE A 134 -6.54 13.13 -18.92
CA ILE A 134 -5.56 12.62 -17.94
C ILE A 134 -4.56 13.72 -17.59
N HIS A 135 -4.06 14.47 -18.57
CA HIS A 135 -3.16 15.60 -18.33
C HIS A 135 -3.78 16.71 -17.48
N ARG A 136 -5.08 16.91 -17.57
CA ARG A 136 -5.79 17.92 -16.78
C ARG A 136 -5.93 17.51 -15.31
N TYR A 137 -6.27 16.25 -15.04
CA TYR A 137 -6.75 15.83 -13.71
C TYR A 137 -5.77 14.93 -12.96
N PHE A 138 -4.88 14.19 -13.66
CA PHE A 138 -4.05 13.16 -13.05
C PHE A 138 -2.54 13.36 -13.27
N GLY A 139 -2.15 14.27 -14.12
CA GLY A 139 -0.74 14.48 -14.47
C GLY A 139 -0.37 13.98 -15.86
N SER A 140 0.92 13.82 -16.12
CA SER A 140 1.42 13.43 -17.45
C SER A 140 2.42 12.28 -17.35
N GLU A 141 2.66 11.62 -18.47
CA GLU A 141 3.77 10.69 -18.67
C GLU A 141 5.13 11.31 -18.30
N PRO A 142 6.19 10.51 -18.05
CA PRO A 142 7.54 11.02 -17.77
C PRO A 142 8.05 11.94 -18.88
N LYS A 143 8.54 13.12 -18.50
CA LYS A 143 9.14 14.11 -19.43
C LYS A 143 10.48 14.61 -18.89
N PRO A 144 11.61 14.39 -19.60
CA PRO A 144 11.70 13.63 -20.86
C PRO A 144 11.49 12.12 -20.67
N ALA A 145 10.97 11.48 -21.70
CA ALA A 145 10.85 10.04 -21.80
C ALA A 145 12.22 9.33 -21.73
N VAL A 146 12.24 8.04 -21.38
CA VAL A 146 13.48 7.25 -21.25
C VAL A 146 14.30 7.23 -22.54
N ASP A 147 13.64 7.16 -23.70
CA ASP A 147 14.23 7.21 -25.04
C ASP A 147 14.30 8.62 -25.65
N ARG A 148 13.74 9.63 -24.96
CA ARG A 148 13.54 11.01 -25.45
C ARG A 148 12.56 11.14 -26.63
N ASP A 149 11.78 10.13 -26.94
CA ASP A 149 10.62 10.27 -27.81
C ASP A 149 9.41 10.69 -26.98
N GLY A 150 8.62 11.61 -27.45
CA GLY A 150 7.44 12.10 -26.72
C GLY A 150 6.18 11.27 -26.95
N HIS A 151 6.25 10.19 -27.75
CA HIS A 151 5.10 9.34 -28.04
C HIS A 151 4.99 8.21 -27.03
N ILE A 152 3.77 7.96 -26.57
CA ILE A 152 3.42 6.79 -25.78
C ILE A 152 3.27 5.60 -26.74
N VAL A 153 3.89 4.46 -26.41
CA VAL A 153 3.77 3.23 -27.18
C VAL A 153 2.59 2.41 -26.68
N PHE A 154 1.59 2.20 -27.52
CA PHE A 154 0.57 1.17 -27.31
C PHE A 154 1.00 -0.11 -28.02
N LEU A 155 1.27 -1.17 -27.25
CA LEU A 155 1.56 -2.50 -27.77
C LEU A 155 0.29 -3.36 -27.68
N LEU A 156 -0.36 -3.58 -28.82
CA LEU A 156 -1.54 -4.41 -28.98
C LEU A 156 -1.09 -5.82 -29.36
N ALA A 157 -1.16 -6.76 -28.40
CA ALA A 157 -0.55 -8.07 -28.56
C ALA A 157 -1.31 -9.16 -27.79
N ASN A 158 -0.80 -10.38 -27.81
CA ASN A 158 -1.17 -11.40 -26.85
C ASN A 158 -0.51 -11.09 -25.51
N VAL A 159 -1.29 -10.64 -24.53
CA VAL A 159 -0.85 -10.30 -23.16
C VAL A 159 -1.55 -11.25 -22.17
N PRO A 160 -0.93 -12.39 -21.81
CA PRO A 160 -1.62 -13.41 -21.04
C PRO A 160 -1.85 -12.98 -19.58
N GLY A 161 -3.06 -13.23 -19.09
CA GLY A 161 -3.42 -13.07 -17.67
C GLY A 161 -4.20 -11.80 -17.35
N VAL A 162 -4.07 -10.73 -18.15
CA VAL A 162 -4.74 -9.44 -17.94
C VAL A 162 -5.33 -8.88 -19.23
N ALA A 163 -6.19 -7.86 -19.10
CA ALA A 163 -6.75 -7.11 -20.23
C ALA A 163 -5.75 -6.09 -20.80
N ALA A 164 -5.03 -5.41 -19.93
CA ALA A 164 -3.94 -4.48 -20.23
C ALA A 164 -3.03 -4.33 -19.01
N TYR A 165 -1.90 -3.67 -19.14
CA TYR A 165 -1.09 -3.19 -18.02
C TYR A 165 -0.13 -2.08 -18.47
N PHE A 166 0.21 -1.21 -17.53
CA PHE A 166 1.39 -0.35 -17.55
C PHE A 166 2.54 -1.02 -16.81
N SER A 167 3.79 -0.81 -17.24
CA SER A 167 4.98 -1.30 -16.55
C SER A 167 6.01 -0.20 -16.35
N SER A 168 6.23 0.19 -15.11
CA SER A 168 7.29 1.13 -14.74
C SER A 168 8.70 0.64 -15.08
N ALA A 169 8.86 -0.66 -15.30
CA ALA A 169 10.12 -1.28 -15.69
C ALA A 169 10.65 -0.74 -17.04
N ASP A 170 9.75 -0.35 -17.95
CA ASP A 170 10.08 0.15 -19.26
C ASP A 170 10.54 1.62 -19.28
N ALA A 171 10.23 2.37 -18.23
CA ALA A 171 10.71 3.73 -18.02
C ALA A 171 12.19 3.80 -17.56
N TYR A 172 12.89 2.67 -17.54
CA TYR A 172 14.32 2.60 -17.22
C TYR A 172 15.15 2.05 -18.39
N PRO A 173 16.40 2.50 -18.55
CA PRO A 173 17.30 1.94 -19.56
C PRO A 173 17.64 0.48 -19.25
N ARG A 174 17.94 -0.32 -20.29
CA ARG A 174 18.33 -1.74 -20.16
C ARG A 174 19.53 -2.00 -19.27
N ALA A 175 20.37 -1.00 -19.04
CA ALA A 175 21.43 -1.10 -18.07
C ALA A 175 20.90 -1.33 -16.64
N ILE A 176 19.78 -0.68 -16.30
CA ILE A 176 19.10 -0.80 -14.99
C ILE A 176 18.14 -1.97 -15.01
N ASN A 177 17.29 -2.06 -16.00
CA ASN A 177 16.38 -3.19 -16.20
C ASN A 177 16.68 -3.89 -17.54
N PRO A 178 17.36 -5.04 -17.54
CA PRO A 178 17.77 -5.71 -18.80
C PRO A 178 16.64 -6.13 -19.72
N ARG A 179 15.41 -6.19 -19.23
CA ARG A 179 14.21 -6.57 -19.98
C ARG A 179 13.32 -5.39 -20.31
N SER A 180 13.76 -4.17 -20.04
CA SER A 180 13.06 -2.94 -20.43
C SER A 180 12.93 -2.83 -21.95
N ASN A 181 11.75 -2.42 -22.42
CA ASN A 181 11.54 -2.02 -23.80
C ASN A 181 12.04 -0.58 -24.06
N GLN A 182 12.32 0.18 -23.00
CA GLN A 182 12.81 1.56 -23.05
C GLN A 182 11.86 2.52 -23.78
N HIS A 183 10.57 2.42 -23.44
CA HIS A 183 9.51 3.30 -23.91
C HIS A 183 8.54 3.61 -22.76
N GLU A 184 7.88 4.74 -22.80
CA GLU A 184 6.65 5.00 -22.06
C GLU A 184 5.54 4.22 -22.74
N MET A 185 5.11 3.08 -22.19
CA MET A 185 4.25 2.18 -22.93
C MET A 185 3.14 1.51 -22.13
N ILE A 186 2.09 1.13 -22.86
CA ILE A 186 0.91 0.42 -22.37
C ILE A 186 0.72 -0.84 -23.22
N TYR A 187 0.52 -1.96 -22.54
CA TYR A 187 0.28 -3.26 -23.15
C TYR A 187 -1.22 -3.56 -23.17
N VAL A 188 -1.75 -3.93 -24.32
CA VAL A 188 -3.17 -4.23 -24.48
C VAL A 188 -3.37 -5.62 -25.06
N ASN A 189 -4.15 -6.44 -24.39
CA ASN A 189 -4.42 -7.82 -24.78
C ASN A 189 -5.50 -7.90 -25.86
N LEU A 190 -5.09 -8.13 -27.09
CA LEU A 190 -6.03 -8.32 -28.21
C LEU A 190 -6.88 -9.60 -28.12
N ASN A 191 -6.61 -10.50 -27.18
CA ASN A 191 -7.52 -11.62 -26.90
C ASN A 191 -8.71 -11.22 -26.01
N ALA A 192 -8.56 -10.15 -25.20
CA ALA A 192 -9.57 -9.63 -24.30
C ALA A 192 -10.29 -8.39 -24.85
N LEU A 193 -9.56 -7.50 -25.52
CA LEU A 193 -10.04 -6.18 -25.93
C LEU A 193 -9.92 -6.00 -27.46
N ARG A 194 -10.73 -5.10 -28.02
CA ARG A 194 -10.72 -4.73 -29.43
C ARG A 194 -10.70 -3.22 -29.57
N PRO A 195 -9.81 -2.63 -30.40
CA PRO A 195 -9.91 -1.23 -30.80
C PRO A 195 -11.30 -0.90 -31.36
N GLY A 196 -11.72 0.34 -31.22
CA GLY A 196 -13.05 0.83 -31.62
C GLY A 196 -14.16 0.52 -30.63
N GLN A 197 -13.87 -0.19 -29.53
CA GLN A 197 -14.86 -0.53 -28.49
C GLN A 197 -14.63 0.29 -27.22
N THR A 198 -15.73 0.64 -26.55
CA THR A 198 -15.71 1.40 -25.28
C THR A 198 -14.82 0.74 -24.22
N ALA A 199 -14.85 -0.60 -24.11
CA ALA A 199 -14.01 -1.32 -23.15
C ALA A 199 -12.51 -1.12 -23.42
N PHE A 200 -12.10 -1.09 -24.69
CA PHE A 200 -10.72 -0.79 -25.07
C PHE A 200 -10.31 0.63 -24.63
N ASP A 201 -11.12 1.63 -25.03
CA ASP A 201 -10.86 3.03 -24.73
C ASP A 201 -10.87 3.30 -23.21
N SER A 202 -11.77 2.67 -22.48
CA SER A 202 -11.84 2.74 -21.01
C SER A 202 -10.59 2.15 -20.36
N THR A 203 -10.14 0.97 -20.81
CA THR A 203 -8.96 0.31 -20.24
C THR A 203 -7.68 1.09 -20.52
N ILE A 204 -7.47 1.63 -21.73
CA ILE A 204 -6.28 2.46 -21.98
C ILE A 204 -6.30 3.77 -21.18
N THR A 205 -7.47 4.26 -20.76
CA THR A 205 -7.60 5.40 -19.85
C THR A 205 -7.08 5.04 -18.46
N HIS A 206 -7.42 3.87 -17.95
CA HIS A 206 -6.93 3.31 -16.70
C HIS A 206 -5.40 3.19 -16.72
N GLU A 207 -4.84 2.54 -17.74
CA GLU A 207 -3.39 2.33 -17.84
C GLU A 207 -2.60 3.64 -18.03
N LEU A 208 -3.17 4.63 -18.72
CA LEU A 208 -2.55 5.94 -18.86
C LEU A 208 -2.49 6.69 -17.53
N GLN A 209 -3.47 6.51 -16.66
CA GLN A 209 -3.44 7.10 -15.32
C GLN A 209 -2.30 6.50 -14.50
N HIS A 210 -2.08 5.17 -14.52
CA HIS A 210 -0.93 4.53 -13.88
C HIS A 210 0.40 5.14 -14.35
N MET A 211 0.56 5.36 -15.64
CA MET A 211 1.76 6.01 -16.20
C MET A 211 1.94 7.42 -15.66
N ALA A 212 0.87 8.22 -15.61
CA ALA A 212 0.90 9.58 -15.05
C ALA A 212 1.23 9.57 -13.54
N ASN A 213 0.63 8.65 -12.79
CA ASN A 213 0.91 8.47 -11.37
C ASN A 213 2.38 8.07 -11.12
N PHE A 214 2.89 7.09 -11.88
CA PHE A 214 4.29 6.69 -11.79
C PHE A 214 5.25 7.85 -12.07
N ALA A 215 4.97 8.67 -13.07
CA ALA A 215 5.79 9.83 -13.42
C ALA A 215 5.83 10.86 -12.27
N HIS A 216 4.73 11.01 -11.55
CA HIS A 216 4.57 11.97 -10.48
C HIS A 216 5.00 11.40 -9.11
N CYS A 217 4.51 10.22 -8.75
CA CYS A 217 4.72 9.58 -7.46
C CYS A 217 4.96 8.06 -7.59
N PRO A 218 6.18 7.62 -7.97
CA PRO A 218 6.50 6.21 -8.20
C PRO A 218 6.42 5.34 -6.93
N SER A 219 6.20 5.95 -5.78
CA SER A 219 6.05 5.27 -4.49
C SER A 219 4.63 5.30 -3.93
N GLN A 220 3.62 5.62 -4.74
CA GLN A 220 2.23 5.59 -4.28
C GLN A 220 1.80 4.16 -3.92
N GLU A 221 0.93 4.06 -2.93
CA GLU A 221 0.33 2.78 -2.55
C GLU A 221 -0.67 2.31 -3.62
N GLY A 222 -0.67 1.01 -3.92
CA GLY A 222 -1.48 0.42 -4.99
C GLY A 222 -2.97 0.70 -4.87
N TRP A 223 -3.52 0.71 -3.65
CA TRP A 223 -4.95 1.02 -3.46
C TRP A 223 -5.33 2.45 -3.86
N VAL A 224 -4.43 3.42 -3.71
CA VAL A 224 -4.64 4.80 -4.18
C VAL A 224 -4.48 4.88 -5.69
N ASP A 225 -3.44 4.25 -6.23
CA ASP A 225 -3.15 4.24 -7.66
C ASP A 225 -4.28 3.59 -8.46
N GLU A 226 -4.71 2.40 -8.05
CA GLU A 226 -5.84 1.68 -8.69
C GLU A 226 -7.17 2.42 -8.54
N GLY A 227 -7.41 3.01 -7.35
CA GLY A 227 -8.60 3.83 -7.15
C GLY A 227 -8.63 5.06 -8.06
N ALA A 228 -7.48 5.70 -8.31
CA ALA A 228 -7.34 6.82 -9.22
C ALA A 228 -7.51 6.41 -10.68
N SER A 229 -7.02 5.22 -11.07
CA SER A 229 -7.17 4.66 -12.42
C SER A 229 -8.62 4.32 -12.75
N GLU A 230 -9.34 3.70 -11.81
CA GLU A 230 -10.79 3.47 -11.91
C GLU A 230 -11.57 4.81 -11.98
N LEU A 231 -11.16 5.80 -11.19
CA LEU A 231 -11.78 7.12 -11.20
C LEU A 231 -11.51 7.86 -12.52
N ALA A 232 -10.33 7.68 -13.13
CA ALA A 232 -10.00 8.27 -14.43
C ALA A 232 -10.95 7.78 -15.53
N MET A 233 -11.32 6.50 -15.54
CA MET A 233 -12.35 5.99 -16.46
C MET A 233 -13.68 6.73 -16.28
N ARG A 234 -14.10 6.94 -15.04
CA ARG A 234 -15.34 7.69 -14.72
C ARG A 234 -15.27 9.15 -15.17
N VAL A 235 -14.15 9.83 -14.86
CA VAL A 235 -13.92 11.23 -15.26
C VAL A 235 -13.89 11.36 -16.79
N ALA A 236 -13.35 10.35 -17.50
CA ALA A 236 -13.42 10.27 -18.96
C ALA A 236 -14.82 9.95 -19.50
N GLY A 237 -15.83 9.74 -18.62
CA GLY A 237 -17.22 9.49 -18.99
C GLY A 237 -17.47 8.07 -19.49
N TYR A 238 -16.63 7.12 -19.09
CA TYR A 238 -16.94 5.70 -19.23
C TYR A 238 -17.77 5.26 -18.04
N ASP A 239 -18.80 4.46 -18.29
CA ASP A 239 -19.57 3.85 -17.21
C ASP A 239 -18.70 2.79 -16.53
N THR A 240 -18.29 3.08 -15.32
CA THR A 240 -17.66 2.07 -14.46
C THR A 240 -18.71 1.05 -14.03
N VAL A 241 -18.27 -0.18 -13.83
CA VAL A 241 -19.14 -1.25 -13.35
C VAL A 241 -19.73 -0.83 -12.00
N ALA A 242 -21.06 -1.02 -11.83
CA ALA A 242 -21.69 -0.80 -10.53
C ALA A 242 -20.93 -1.57 -9.44
N PRO A 243 -20.71 -1.01 -8.25
CA PRO A 243 -19.85 -1.60 -7.21
C PRO A 243 -20.52 -2.79 -6.50
N ALA A 244 -21.10 -3.72 -7.28
CA ALA A 244 -21.93 -4.80 -6.79
C ALA A 244 -21.16 -5.84 -5.96
N ALA A 245 -19.91 -6.11 -6.30
CA ALA A 245 -19.10 -7.06 -5.55
C ALA A 245 -18.72 -6.52 -4.17
N PHE A 246 -18.31 -5.25 -4.09
CA PHE A 246 -18.08 -4.54 -2.82
C PHE A 246 -19.39 -4.40 -2.04
N ALA A 247 -20.46 -3.94 -2.66
CA ALA A 247 -21.75 -3.77 -2.00
C ALA A 247 -22.28 -5.07 -1.36
N ALA A 248 -22.07 -6.22 -2.02
CA ALA A 248 -22.47 -7.51 -1.49
C ALA A 248 -21.59 -8.02 -0.33
N ARG A 249 -20.30 -7.65 -0.29
CA ARG A 249 -19.32 -8.04 0.72
C ARG A 249 -18.40 -6.87 1.04
N PRO A 250 -18.87 -5.89 1.84
CA PRO A 250 -18.18 -4.62 2.04
C PRO A 250 -16.97 -4.66 2.98
N SER A 251 -16.80 -5.73 3.76
CA SER A 251 -15.66 -5.87 4.67
C SER A 251 -14.37 -6.16 3.89
N VAL A 252 -13.81 -5.11 3.28
CA VAL A 252 -12.57 -5.10 2.49
C VAL A 252 -11.62 -4.08 3.08
N GLN A 253 -10.40 -4.47 3.39
CA GLN A 253 -9.37 -3.52 3.83
C GLN A 253 -9.04 -2.55 2.70
N LEU A 254 -9.41 -1.27 2.86
CA LEU A 254 -9.16 -0.23 1.87
C LEU A 254 -7.65 -0.02 1.63
N THR A 255 -6.87 0.03 2.71
CA THR A 255 -5.44 0.38 2.73
C THR A 255 -4.51 -0.79 2.40
N ALA A 256 -5.04 -1.87 1.82
CA ALA A 256 -4.25 -3.01 1.38
C ALA A 256 -4.74 -3.52 0.03
N TRP A 257 -3.81 -4.02 -0.77
CA TRP A 257 -4.16 -4.71 -2.01
C TRP A 257 -4.20 -6.22 -1.81
N THR A 258 -4.77 -6.98 -2.75
CA THR A 258 -4.91 -8.43 -2.64
C THR A 258 -4.35 -9.15 -3.86
N ASN A 259 -3.70 -10.29 -3.63
CA ASN A 259 -3.31 -11.23 -4.68
C ASN A 259 -4.37 -12.31 -4.92
N GLN A 260 -5.54 -12.24 -4.23
CA GLN A 260 -6.61 -13.22 -4.36
C GLN A 260 -7.58 -12.83 -5.48
N PRO A 261 -7.63 -13.56 -6.62
CA PRO A 261 -8.47 -13.17 -7.77
C PRO A 261 -9.96 -13.02 -7.43
N ALA A 262 -10.46 -13.80 -6.46
CA ALA A 262 -11.87 -13.74 -6.03
C ALA A 262 -12.23 -12.42 -5.29
N ASP A 263 -11.24 -11.73 -4.76
CA ASP A 263 -11.43 -10.51 -3.97
C ASP A 263 -11.00 -9.24 -4.72
N LEU A 264 -10.21 -9.38 -5.77
CA LEU A 264 -9.62 -8.28 -6.51
C LEU A 264 -10.64 -7.23 -6.95
N THR A 265 -11.76 -7.65 -7.53
CA THR A 265 -12.84 -6.75 -7.96
C THR A 265 -13.40 -5.89 -6.81
N ARG A 266 -13.46 -6.44 -5.58
CA ARG A 266 -13.92 -5.69 -4.41
C ARG A 266 -12.93 -4.61 -3.99
N HIS A 267 -11.63 -4.87 -4.09
CA HIS A 267 -10.59 -3.88 -3.82
C HIS A 267 -10.62 -2.73 -4.83
N TYR A 268 -10.69 -3.01 -6.12
CA TYR A 268 -10.91 -1.98 -7.16
C TYR A 268 -12.11 -1.10 -6.82
N GLN A 269 -13.25 -1.72 -6.51
CA GLN A 269 -14.49 -1.00 -6.22
C GLN A 269 -14.41 -0.18 -4.92
N ALA A 270 -13.78 -0.70 -3.86
CA ALA A 270 -13.60 0.04 -2.61
C ALA A 270 -12.71 1.27 -2.81
N SER A 271 -11.55 1.10 -3.45
CA SER A 271 -10.59 2.17 -3.73
C SER A 271 -11.19 3.26 -4.63
N TYR A 272 -11.86 2.86 -5.71
CA TYR A 272 -12.61 3.78 -6.57
C TYR A 272 -13.65 4.59 -5.79
N LEU A 273 -14.46 3.92 -4.98
CA LEU A 273 -15.54 4.57 -4.22
C LEU A 273 -14.97 5.56 -3.20
N PHE A 274 -13.88 5.20 -2.53
CA PHE A 274 -13.26 6.11 -1.57
C PHE A 274 -12.71 7.36 -2.24
N LEU A 275 -11.92 7.23 -3.31
CA LEU A 275 -11.38 8.38 -4.03
C LEU A 275 -12.49 9.24 -4.65
N ARG A 276 -13.53 8.61 -5.19
CA ARG A 276 -14.72 9.29 -5.70
C ARG A 276 -15.40 10.09 -4.59
N TYR A 277 -15.60 9.48 -3.42
CA TYR A 277 -16.21 10.14 -2.26
C TYR A 277 -15.41 11.38 -1.85
N VAL A 278 -14.09 11.26 -1.71
CA VAL A 278 -13.20 12.38 -1.36
C VAL A 278 -13.32 13.50 -2.40
N ALA A 279 -13.21 13.17 -3.69
CA ALA A 279 -13.29 14.16 -4.77
C ALA A 279 -14.67 14.87 -4.80
N GLU A 280 -15.78 14.13 -4.67
CA GLU A 280 -17.13 14.71 -4.64
C GLU A 280 -17.34 15.60 -3.41
N ARG A 281 -16.83 15.23 -2.23
CA ARG A 281 -16.84 16.04 -1.01
C ARG A 281 -16.01 17.32 -1.15
N ALA A 282 -14.90 17.27 -1.87
CA ALA A 282 -14.01 18.39 -2.15
C ALA A 282 -14.49 19.31 -3.30
N GLY A 283 -15.70 19.11 -3.81
CA GLY A 283 -16.29 19.96 -4.86
C GLY A 283 -16.22 19.39 -6.28
N GLY A 284 -15.85 18.13 -6.46
CA GLY A 284 -15.85 17.42 -7.73
C GLY A 284 -14.46 17.17 -8.30
N TRP A 285 -14.40 16.83 -9.61
CA TRP A 285 -13.16 16.41 -10.27
C TRP A 285 -12.07 17.49 -10.30
N GLU A 286 -12.43 18.75 -10.20
CA GLU A 286 -11.48 19.88 -10.16
C GLU A 286 -10.59 19.86 -8.90
N ALA A 287 -10.96 19.10 -7.85
CA ALA A 287 -10.15 18.90 -6.67
C ALA A 287 -9.04 17.83 -6.85
N LEU A 288 -9.12 16.97 -7.89
CA LEU A 288 -8.17 15.87 -8.09
C LEU A 288 -6.71 16.32 -8.25
N PRO A 289 -6.39 17.38 -9.02
CA PRO A 289 -5.01 17.84 -9.11
C PRO A 289 -4.43 18.22 -7.73
N ASP A 290 -5.21 18.91 -6.89
CA ASP A 290 -4.76 19.32 -5.54
C ASP A 290 -4.70 18.14 -4.57
N LEU A 291 -5.59 17.17 -4.69
CA LEU A 291 -5.58 15.93 -3.91
C LEU A 291 -4.32 15.11 -4.21
N LEU A 292 -4.01 14.92 -5.50
CA LEU A 292 -2.93 14.03 -5.94
C LEU A 292 -1.56 14.72 -6.05
N ALA A 293 -1.49 16.07 -6.00
CA ALA A 293 -0.25 16.83 -6.15
C ALA A 293 0.88 16.46 -5.17
N PRO A 294 0.65 16.17 -3.88
CA PRO A 294 1.71 15.70 -3.01
C PRO A 294 2.07 14.25 -3.32
N CYS A 295 3.37 13.98 -3.53
CA CYS A 295 3.84 12.58 -3.56
C CYS A 295 3.94 12.05 -2.12
N LEU A 296 2.79 11.66 -1.57
CA LEU A 296 2.64 11.06 -0.26
C LEU A 296 1.93 9.72 -0.39
N ARG A 297 2.33 8.75 0.43
CA ARG A 297 1.80 7.39 0.38
C ARG A 297 0.48 7.27 1.12
N GLY A 298 -0.44 6.51 0.55
CA GLY A 298 -1.64 5.99 1.21
C GLY A 298 -2.37 7.01 2.08
N GLU A 299 -2.55 6.68 3.35
CA GLU A 299 -3.27 7.49 4.33
C GLU A 299 -2.67 8.90 4.51
N SER A 300 -1.33 9.04 4.37
CA SER A 300 -0.64 10.33 4.52
C SER A 300 -1.05 11.34 3.44
N LEU A 301 -1.42 10.86 2.24
CA LEU A 301 -1.94 11.72 1.18
C LEU A 301 -3.24 12.41 1.62
N PHE A 302 -4.18 11.64 2.14
CA PHE A 302 -5.49 12.14 2.58
C PHE A 302 -5.38 13.01 3.84
N ALA A 303 -4.54 12.62 4.81
CA ALA A 303 -4.28 13.44 5.98
C ALA A 303 -3.67 14.81 5.60
N SER A 304 -2.74 14.85 4.64
CA SER A 304 -2.18 16.09 4.10
C SER A 304 -3.23 16.90 3.34
N PHE A 305 -4.11 16.27 2.58
CA PHE A 305 -5.20 16.94 1.87
C PHE A 305 -6.16 17.62 2.86
N LEU A 306 -6.62 16.91 3.90
CA LEU A 306 -7.51 17.43 4.93
C LEU A 306 -6.91 18.61 5.70
N THR A 307 -5.60 18.70 5.82
CA THR A 307 -4.94 19.87 6.42
C THR A 307 -5.09 21.14 5.56
N ARG A 308 -5.18 20.99 4.23
CA ARG A 308 -5.30 22.09 3.27
C ARG A 308 -6.76 22.41 2.93
N ASP A 309 -7.58 21.38 2.82
CA ASP A 309 -9.01 21.45 2.52
C ASP A 309 -9.78 20.60 3.55
N PRO A 310 -10.20 21.21 4.68
CA PRO A 310 -10.76 20.49 5.83
C PRO A 310 -12.23 20.11 5.60
N ILE A 311 -12.51 19.25 4.64
CA ILE A 311 -13.85 18.69 4.41
C ILE A 311 -14.32 17.78 5.56
N GLU A 312 -13.38 17.22 6.32
CA GLU A 312 -13.57 16.50 7.58
C GLU A 312 -12.42 16.81 8.55
N PRO A 313 -12.58 16.58 9.88
CA PRO A 313 -11.55 16.92 10.87
C PRO A 313 -10.26 16.12 10.70
N ASP A 314 -10.39 14.84 10.36
CA ASP A 314 -9.29 13.88 10.22
C ASP A 314 -9.68 12.73 9.29
N LEU A 315 -8.71 11.84 9.02
CA LEU A 315 -8.90 10.69 8.13
C LEU A 315 -9.90 9.68 8.70
N ASP A 316 -9.90 9.45 10.00
CA ASP A 316 -10.82 8.50 10.65
C ASP A 316 -12.28 8.97 10.51
N SER A 317 -12.52 10.25 10.66
CA SER A 317 -13.83 10.87 10.41
C SER A 317 -14.24 10.73 8.96
N LEU A 318 -13.35 11.06 8.02
CA LEU A 318 -13.58 10.92 6.58
C LEU A 318 -13.90 9.48 6.19
N PHE A 319 -13.12 8.52 6.68
CA PHE A 319 -13.32 7.11 6.44
C PHE A 319 -14.65 6.62 7.03
N SER A 320 -14.94 6.99 8.27
CA SER A 320 -16.20 6.62 8.94
C SER A 320 -17.43 7.15 8.20
N ASP A 321 -17.40 8.40 7.76
CA ASP A 321 -18.51 8.99 7.02
C ASP A 321 -18.66 8.36 5.62
N TRP A 322 -17.54 7.98 4.98
CA TRP A 322 -17.57 7.18 3.76
C TRP A 322 -18.26 5.81 3.95
N THR A 323 -17.99 5.12 5.08
CA THR A 323 -18.66 3.83 5.36
C THR A 323 -20.16 3.99 5.54
N VAL A 324 -20.60 5.09 6.18
CA VAL A 324 -22.03 5.43 6.30
C VAL A 324 -22.63 5.80 4.95
N ALA A 325 -21.91 6.55 4.10
CA ALA A 325 -22.35 6.88 2.74
C ALA A 325 -22.63 5.61 1.92
N ASN A 326 -21.76 4.58 2.04
CA ASN A 326 -21.95 3.28 1.38
C ASN A 326 -23.23 2.55 1.84
N LEU A 327 -23.69 2.78 3.07
CA LEU A 327 -24.91 2.19 3.60
C LEU A 327 -26.16 2.99 3.23
N LEU A 328 -26.13 4.32 3.41
CA LEU A 328 -27.33 5.17 3.35
C LEU A 328 -27.69 5.63 1.95
N GLN A 329 -26.74 6.17 1.20
CA GLN A 329 -26.98 6.84 -0.09
C GLN A 329 -28.12 7.89 0.01
N ASP A 330 -28.14 8.67 1.09
CA ASP A 330 -29.19 9.66 1.37
C ASP A 330 -28.59 11.05 1.61
N ALA A 331 -28.68 11.90 0.59
CA ALA A 331 -28.17 13.27 0.63
C ALA A 331 -29.01 14.21 1.53
N SER A 332 -30.15 13.77 2.05
CA SER A 332 -30.98 14.56 2.99
C SER A 332 -30.49 14.44 4.44
N VAL A 333 -29.58 13.49 4.73
CA VAL A 333 -29.04 13.26 6.06
C VAL A 333 -27.73 14.02 6.24
N GLY A 334 -27.61 14.74 7.36
CA GLY A 334 -26.46 15.60 7.63
C GLY A 334 -26.38 16.77 6.62
N ASP A 335 -25.18 17.04 6.13
CA ASP A 335 -24.91 18.06 5.09
C ASP A 335 -24.82 17.46 3.67
N GLY A 336 -25.36 16.26 3.48
CA GLY A 336 -25.26 15.48 2.25
C GLY A 336 -24.06 14.53 2.17
N ARG A 337 -23.25 14.47 3.23
CA ARG A 337 -22.03 13.65 3.29
C ARG A 337 -22.28 12.14 3.18
N TYR A 338 -23.50 11.67 3.41
CA TYR A 338 -23.85 10.25 3.41
C TYR A 338 -24.42 9.78 2.08
N ALA A 339 -23.96 10.37 0.97
CA ALA A 339 -24.36 9.96 -0.37
C ALA A 339 -23.26 10.28 -1.40
N TYR A 340 -23.34 9.62 -2.55
CA TYR A 340 -22.61 10.00 -3.76
C TYR A 340 -23.51 10.72 -4.75
N ALA A 341 -22.94 11.57 -5.57
CA ALA A 341 -23.67 12.19 -6.68
C ALA A 341 -24.18 11.10 -7.64
N GLY A 342 -25.50 11.02 -7.82
CA GLY A 342 -26.14 10.02 -8.68
C GLY A 342 -26.44 8.68 -8.02
N GLY A 343 -26.06 8.43 -6.77
CA GLY A 343 -26.45 7.28 -5.96
C GLY A 343 -26.22 5.91 -6.61
N GLY A 344 -27.00 4.92 -6.21
CA GLY A 344 -27.22 3.73 -7.02
C GLY A 344 -26.82 2.38 -6.42
N PHE A 345 -26.27 2.32 -5.20
CA PHE A 345 -26.01 1.06 -4.51
C PHE A 345 -26.16 1.23 -2.99
N HIS A 346 -26.32 0.11 -2.30
CA HIS A 346 -26.26 0.05 -0.84
C HIS A 346 -25.47 -1.18 -0.45
N THR A 347 -24.64 -1.06 0.59
CA THR A 347 -23.91 -2.21 1.13
C THR A 347 -24.85 -3.17 1.84
N ALA A 348 -24.51 -4.46 1.75
CA ALA A 348 -25.20 -5.49 2.49
C ALA A 348 -24.98 -5.35 4.01
N ILE A 349 -25.94 -5.80 4.79
CA ILE A 349 -25.77 -6.03 6.22
C ILE A 349 -24.87 -7.25 6.40
N THR A 350 -23.80 -7.11 7.19
CA THR A 350 -22.80 -8.16 7.42
C THR A 350 -23.13 -9.02 8.64
N GLY A 351 -23.90 -8.47 9.59
CA GLY A 351 -24.25 -9.16 10.82
C GLY A 351 -25.58 -8.73 11.42
N ARG A 352 -26.04 -9.49 12.41
CA ARG A 352 -27.24 -9.14 13.18
C ARG A 352 -27.05 -9.51 14.64
N ALA A 353 -27.25 -8.54 15.53
CA ALA A 353 -27.30 -8.76 16.97
C ALA A 353 -28.74 -8.97 17.45
N SER A 354 -28.95 -9.77 18.47
CA SER A 354 -30.28 -10.03 19.05
C SER A 354 -30.22 -10.09 20.57
N LEU A 355 -31.37 -9.97 21.21
CA LEU A 355 -31.52 -10.11 22.67
C LEU A 355 -31.08 -11.48 23.24
N GLN A 356 -30.94 -12.49 22.40
CA GLN A 356 -30.69 -13.87 22.81
C GLN A 356 -29.30 -14.37 22.46
N THR A 357 -28.66 -13.74 21.49
CA THR A 357 -27.38 -14.20 20.93
C THR A 357 -26.47 -13.01 20.63
N PRO A 358 -25.29 -12.96 21.25
CA PRO A 358 -24.25 -11.99 20.88
C PRO A 358 -23.87 -12.16 19.40
N PHE A 359 -23.62 -11.07 18.71
CA PHE A 359 -22.93 -11.09 17.44
C PHE A 359 -21.42 -11.03 17.69
N LEU A 360 -20.67 -11.93 17.09
CA LEU A 360 -19.21 -11.95 17.12
C LEU A 360 -18.70 -11.61 15.72
N GLY A 361 -17.92 -10.56 15.59
CA GLY A 361 -17.36 -10.07 14.33
C GLY A 361 -15.83 -10.13 14.33
N SER A 362 -15.29 -10.21 13.14
CA SER A 362 -13.86 -10.04 12.86
C SER A 362 -13.77 -9.24 11.56
N VAL A 363 -13.27 -8.00 11.65
CA VAL A 363 -13.27 -7.04 10.56
C VAL A 363 -11.85 -6.58 10.26
N PRO A 364 -11.40 -6.55 8.98
CA PRO A 364 -10.10 -6.01 8.61
C PRO A 364 -9.96 -4.53 8.96
N GLN A 365 -8.74 -4.06 9.15
CA GLN A 365 -8.46 -2.64 9.34
C GLN A 365 -8.90 -1.83 8.11
N TYR A 366 -9.36 -0.60 8.32
CA TYR A 366 -9.91 0.24 7.25
C TYR A 366 -10.96 -0.48 6.38
N ALA A 367 -11.77 -1.32 7.02
CA ALA A 367 -12.97 -1.95 6.49
C ALA A 367 -14.17 -1.63 7.38
N ALA A 368 -15.39 -2.01 6.98
CA ALA A 368 -16.56 -1.83 7.81
C ALA A 368 -17.46 -3.06 7.81
N ASP A 369 -17.95 -3.39 9.01
CA ASP A 369 -19.10 -4.26 9.22
C ASP A 369 -20.36 -3.45 9.49
N TYR A 370 -21.50 -3.95 9.03
CA TYR A 370 -22.82 -3.36 9.18
C TYR A 370 -23.70 -4.31 9.97
N VAL A 371 -23.87 -4.02 11.28
CA VAL A 371 -24.58 -4.90 12.21
C VAL A 371 -26.01 -4.38 12.44
N ASP A 372 -26.99 -5.13 11.97
CA ASP A 372 -28.42 -4.82 12.19
C ASP A 372 -28.77 -5.07 13.67
N LEU A 373 -29.38 -4.09 14.31
CA LEU A 373 -29.77 -4.12 15.72
C LEU A 373 -31.26 -4.37 15.85
N PRO A 374 -31.75 -4.94 16.99
CA PRO A 374 -33.19 -5.12 17.20
C PRO A 374 -33.91 -3.78 17.33
N THR A 375 -35.17 -3.75 16.96
CA THR A 375 -36.06 -2.57 17.09
C THR A 375 -36.66 -2.43 18.49
N ALA A 376 -36.44 -3.38 19.38
CA ALA A 376 -36.92 -3.32 20.77
C ALA A 376 -36.03 -2.39 21.62
N SER A 377 -36.64 -1.71 22.59
CA SER A 377 -35.89 -0.93 23.57
C SER A 377 -34.90 -1.82 24.34
N GLY A 378 -33.71 -1.28 24.64
CA GLY A 378 -32.67 -2.03 25.33
C GLY A 378 -31.34 -1.30 25.33
N THR A 379 -30.34 -1.96 25.92
CA THR A 379 -28.95 -1.51 25.89
C THR A 379 -28.14 -2.40 24.99
N VAL A 380 -27.47 -1.81 24.00
CA VAL A 380 -26.48 -2.48 23.15
C VAL A 380 -25.10 -2.20 23.72
N THR A 381 -24.33 -3.24 23.97
CA THR A 381 -22.93 -3.12 24.40
C THR A 381 -22.05 -3.64 23.27
N PHE A 382 -21.14 -2.79 22.81
CA PHE A 382 -20.03 -3.14 21.93
C PHE A 382 -18.79 -3.42 22.81
N SER A 383 -18.03 -4.46 22.47
CA SER A 383 -16.73 -4.75 23.07
C SER A 383 -15.79 -5.25 22.00
N GLY A 384 -14.76 -4.47 21.68
CA GLY A 384 -13.73 -4.78 20.71
C GLY A 384 -12.36 -5.01 21.35
N ASP A 385 -11.43 -5.57 20.58
CA ASP A 385 -10.04 -5.69 21.02
C ASP A 385 -9.46 -4.32 21.35
N GLY A 386 -8.76 -4.17 22.47
CA GLY A 386 -8.11 -2.91 22.87
C GLY A 386 -6.76 -2.68 22.17
N SER A 387 -6.23 -3.71 21.50
CA SER A 387 -4.98 -3.64 20.76
C SER A 387 -4.94 -4.71 19.66
N VAL A 388 -4.13 -4.47 18.62
CA VAL A 388 -3.93 -5.38 17.50
C VAL A 388 -2.45 -5.60 17.21
N SER A 389 -2.08 -6.81 16.80
CA SER A 389 -0.72 -7.15 16.40
C SER A 389 -0.38 -6.58 15.02
N LEU A 390 0.88 -6.15 14.82
CA LEU A 390 1.39 -5.74 13.50
C LEU A 390 1.62 -6.92 12.57
N LEU A 391 1.96 -8.08 13.13
CA LEU A 391 2.26 -9.32 12.40
C LEU A 391 1.26 -10.41 12.78
N PRO A 392 0.90 -11.31 11.85
CA PRO A 392 -0.04 -12.43 12.12
C PRO A 392 0.63 -13.59 12.87
N ILE A 393 1.71 -13.33 13.60
CA ILE A 393 2.45 -14.27 14.42
C ILE A 393 2.56 -13.75 15.85
N GLN A 394 2.85 -14.65 16.78
CA GLN A 394 3.08 -14.25 18.16
C GLN A 394 4.47 -13.60 18.31
N VAL A 395 4.48 -12.38 18.83
CA VAL A 395 5.70 -11.62 19.13
C VAL A 395 5.87 -11.54 20.65
N GLU A 396 7.04 -11.98 21.13
CA GLU A 396 7.40 -11.92 22.53
C GLU A 396 7.97 -10.53 22.90
N SER A 397 8.03 -10.22 24.18
CA SER A 397 8.58 -8.94 24.67
C SER A 397 10.07 -8.73 24.39
N SER A 398 10.82 -9.80 24.08
CA SER A 398 12.20 -9.71 23.57
C SER A 398 12.24 -9.03 22.19
N GLY A 399 11.11 -9.03 21.48
CA GLY A 399 10.90 -8.37 20.22
C GLY A 399 11.45 -9.12 19.00
N VAL A 400 11.04 -8.62 17.85
CA VAL A 400 11.54 -9.05 16.53
C VAL A 400 11.93 -7.82 15.71
N TRP A 401 12.88 -7.97 14.81
CA TRP A 401 13.09 -7.02 13.74
C TRP A 401 12.07 -7.27 12.64
N TRP A 402 11.38 -6.22 12.19
CA TRP A 402 10.38 -6.28 11.14
C TRP A 402 10.72 -5.30 10.01
N SER A 403 10.62 -5.80 8.79
CA SER A 403 10.93 -5.05 7.57
C SER A 403 10.00 -3.87 7.32
N ASN A 404 8.89 -3.74 8.08
CA ASN A 404 7.75 -2.95 7.69
C ASN A 404 7.08 -3.51 6.42
N ARG A 405 6.06 -2.81 5.91
CA ARG A 405 5.33 -3.16 4.69
C ARG A 405 4.92 -1.91 3.92
N GLY A 406 4.71 -2.05 2.62
CA GLY A 406 4.28 -0.98 1.71
C GLY A 406 4.74 -1.25 0.29
N ASP A 407 4.10 -0.61 -0.68
CA ASP A 407 4.44 -0.73 -2.10
C ASP A 407 5.64 0.15 -2.46
N SER A 408 6.42 -0.25 -3.45
CA SER A 408 7.63 0.48 -3.90
C SER A 408 8.58 0.85 -2.76
N LEU A 409 8.80 -0.08 -1.84
CA LEU A 409 9.62 0.10 -0.64
C LEU A 409 11.05 -0.42 -0.87
N ASP A 410 12.03 0.20 -0.21
CA ASP A 410 13.41 -0.27 -0.10
C ASP A 410 13.86 -0.01 1.34
N SER A 411 13.39 -0.87 2.27
CA SER A 411 13.73 -0.74 3.68
C SER A 411 14.99 -1.51 4.03
N ARG A 412 15.84 -0.92 4.87
CA ARG A 412 17.20 -1.38 5.15
C ARG A 412 17.46 -1.47 6.64
N LEU A 413 18.12 -2.55 7.06
CA LEU A 413 18.61 -2.75 8.41
C LEU A 413 20.09 -3.13 8.34
N THR A 414 20.96 -2.26 8.83
CA THR A 414 22.41 -2.35 8.60
C THR A 414 23.17 -2.44 9.91
N ARG A 415 24.14 -3.34 9.99
CA ARG A 415 25.08 -3.43 11.13
C ARG A 415 26.49 -3.77 10.69
N ARG A 416 27.45 -3.49 11.57
CA ARG A 416 28.85 -3.87 11.41
C ARG A 416 29.18 -5.10 12.27
N ILE A 417 29.96 -6.02 11.71
CA ILE A 417 30.44 -7.24 12.38
C ILE A 417 31.94 -7.38 12.16
N ASP A 418 32.70 -7.57 13.23
CA ASP A 418 34.14 -7.82 13.19
C ASP A 418 34.41 -9.33 13.11
N LEU A 419 34.95 -9.79 11.98
CA LEU A 419 35.32 -11.17 11.73
C LEU A 419 36.89 -11.36 11.69
N THR A 420 37.66 -10.42 12.25
CA THR A 420 39.14 -10.39 12.13
C THR A 420 39.83 -11.51 12.90
N GLY A 421 39.20 -12.08 13.92
CA GLY A 421 39.81 -13.05 14.86
C GLY A 421 39.41 -14.50 14.66
N VAL A 422 38.74 -14.85 13.55
CA VAL A 422 38.18 -16.19 13.32
C VAL A 422 38.57 -16.75 11.96
N ASP A 423 38.57 -18.08 11.84
CA ASP A 423 38.88 -18.80 10.59
C ASP A 423 37.61 -19.24 9.83
N GLN A 424 36.47 -19.21 10.48
CA GLN A 424 35.14 -19.46 9.91
C GLN A 424 34.11 -18.59 10.63
N ALA A 425 32.99 -18.35 10.00
CA ALA A 425 31.86 -17.63 10.62
C ALA A 425 30.53 -18.01 9.96
N THR A 426 29.53 -18.26 10.80
CA THR A 426 28.19 -18.62 10.35
C THR A 426 27.17 -17.71 11.05
N LEU A 427 26.42 -16.91 10.27
CA LEU A 427 25.28 -16.17 10.78
C LEU A 427 24.09 -17.11 10.90
N GLN A 428 23.44 -17.10 12.05
CA GLN A 428 22.23 -17.86 12.35
C GLN A 428 21.14 -16.93 12.88
N PHE A 429 19.89 -17.16 12.50
CA PHE A 429 18.73 -16.43 13.04
C PHE A 429 17.44 -17.20 12.77
N SER A 430 16.38 -16.88 13.50
CA SER A 430 15.04 -17.37 13.21
C SER A 430 14.29 -16.34 12.36
N ALA A 431 13.76 -16.75 11.22
CA ALA A 431 13.03 -15.91 10.27
C ALA A 431 11.56 -16.32 10.15
N TRP A 432 10.72 -15.34 9.87
CA TRP A 432 9.35 -15.51 9.40
C TRP A 432 9.06 -14.48 8.31
N TYR A 433 8.39 -14.89 7.24
CA TYR A 433 8.02 -13.97 6.17
C TYR A 433 6.76 -14.41 5.42
N ASP A 434 6.02 -13.40 4.96
CA ASP A 434 4.95 -13.52 3.98
C ASP A 434 5.00 -12.26 3.11
N VAL A 435 5.65 -12.38 1.96
CA VAL A 435 5.90 -11.34 0.97
C VAL A 435 5.42 -11.79 -0.40
N GLU A 436 5.24 -10.89 -1.35
CA GLU A 436 4.76 -11.29 -2.68
C GLU A 436 5.75 -12.23 -3.39
N ASP A 437 5.28 -13.43 -3.76
CA ASP A 437 6.13 -14.42 -4.44
C ASP A 437 6.61 -13.90 -5.80
N ARG A 438 7.92 -13.89 -6.02
CA ARG A 438 8.65 -13.50 -7.25
C ARG A 438 8.72 -12.02 -7.56
N PHE A 439 7.98 -11.15 -6.89
CA PHE A 439 7.98 -9.71 -7.15
C PHE A 439 8.63 -8.93 -6.02
N ASP A 440 8.41 -9.34 -4.78
CA ASP A 440 9.04 -8.78 -3.59
C ASP A 440 10.14 -9.70 -3.06
N PHE A 441 11.24 -9.10 -2.62
CA PHE A 441 12.40 -9.85 -2.14
C PHE A 441 13.01 -9.24 -0.88
N VAL A 442 13.46 -10.11 0.02
CA VAL A 442 14.36 -9.72 1.11
C VAL A 442 15.75 -10.25 0.80
N TYR A 443 16.73 -9.37 0.82
CA TYR A 443 18.13 -9.69 0.62
C TYR A 443 18.89 -9.57 1.93
N LEU A 444 19.89 -10.44 2.12
CA LEU A 444 20.99 -10.19 3.03
C LEU A 444 22.25 -9.95 2.19
N SER A 445 22.92 -8.86 2.41
CA SER A 445 24.13 -8.50 1.68
C SER A 445 25.28 -8.15 2.62
N ALA A 446 26.52 -8.34 2.16
CA ALA A 446 27.73 -8.01 2.86
C ALA A 446 28.59 -7.02 2.08
N SER A 447 29.21 -6.08 2.80
CA SER A 447 30.22 -5.16 2.26
C SER A 447 31.49 -5.20 3.10
N PRO A 448 32.62 -5.60 2.52
CA PRO A 448 33.92 -5.61 3.22
C PRO A 448 34.69 -4.28 3.08
N ASP A 449 34.11 -3.26 2.42
CA ASP A 449 34.79 -2.02 2.01
C ASP A 449 34.02 -0.74 2.37
N ASN A 450 33.29 -0.76 3.49
CA ASN A 450 32.49 0.33 4.00
C ASN A 450 31.32 0.75 3.07
N GLY A 451 30.63 -0.21 2.48
CA GLY A 451 29.44 0.03 1.68
C GLY A 451 29.71 0.50 0.24
N ARG A 452 30.96 0.40 -0.25
CA ARG A 452 31.29 0.72 -1.64
C ARG A 452 30.83 -0.34 -2.62
N THR A 453 31.00 -1.60 -2.23
CA THR A 453 30.53 -2.77 -2.97
C THR A 453 29.73 -3.67 -2.05
N TRP A 454 28.73 -4.31 -2.60
CA TRP A 454 27.84 -5.22 -1.89
C TRP A 454 27.77 -6.56 -2.60
N GLN A 455 27.72 -7.62 -1.85
CA GLN A 455 27.49 -8.96 -2.36
C GLN A 455 26.30 -9.56 -1.63
N VAL A 456 25.29 -9.98 -2.40
CA VAL A 456 24.13 -10.72 -1.89
C VAL A 456 24.61 -12.07 -1.38
N LEU A 457 24.15 -12.46 -0.20
CA LEU A 457 24.52 -13.69 0.50
C LEU A 457 23.44 -14.75 0.28
N HIS A 458 23.84 -15.99 0.39
CA HIS A 458 23.00 -17.17 0.23
C HIS A 458 22.58 -17.71 1.61
N GLY A 459 21.28 -17.85 1.85
CA GLY A 459 20.69 -18.47 3.02
C GLY A 459 20.10 -19.85 2.71
N LEU A 460 19.68 -20.58 3.73
CA LEU A 460 19.09 -21.92 3.54
C LEU A 460 17.82 -21.91 2.69
N HIS A 461 17.00 -20.86 2.83
CA HIS A 461 15.69 -20.76 2.17
C HIS A 461 15.62 -19.65 1.13
N THR A 462 16.76 -19.03 0.77
CA THR A 462 16.78 -18.09 -0.35
C THR A 462 16.52 -18.81 -1.68
N VAL A 463 15.87 -18.13 -2.60
CA VAL A 463 15.60 -18.66 -3.94
C VAL A 463 16.51 -17.99 -4.97
N PRO A 464 16.95 -18.73 -6.00
CA PRO A 464 17.78 -18.18 -7.05
C PRO A 464 17.04 -17.15 -7.89
N ASP A 465 17.81 -16.33 -8.61
CA ASP A 465 17.31 -15.35 -9.59
C ASP A 465 16.32 -15.97 -10.58
N ARG A 466 15.13 -15.41 -10.67
CA ARG A 466 14.05 -15.86 -11.59
C ARG A 466 13.73 -14.85 -12.70
N ASN A 467 14.52 -13.80 -12.85
CA ASN A 467 14.38 -12.77 -13.89
C ASN A 467 13.01 -12.03 -13.90
N ALA A 468 12.34 -11.92 -12.77
CA ALA A 468 11.09 -11.19 -12.64
C ALA A 468 11.11 -10.25 -11.42
N GLY A 469 10.26 -9.26 -11.39
CA GLY A 469 10.10 -8.33 -10.27
C GLY A 469 11.38 -7.61 -9.86
N ASN A 470 11.55 -7.41 -8.56
CA ASN A 470 12.72 -6.76 -7.96
C ASN A 470 13.90 -7.70 -7.72
N ASN A 471 14.15 -8.62 -8.63
CA ASN A 471 15.20 -9.60 -8.49
C ASN A 471 16.59 -9.01 -8.76
N TYR A 472 17.39 -8.89 -7.70
CA TYR A 472 18.80 -8.44 -7.73
C TYR A 472 19.79 -9.55 -7.33
N GLY A 473 19.34 -10.78 -7.20
CA GLY A 473 20.12 -11.93 -6.79
C GLY A 473 19.29 -12.93 -5.98
N GLU A 474 19.96 -13.81 -5.22
CA GLU A 474 19.26 -14.72 -4.33
C GLU A 474 18.64 -13.99 -3.16
N GLY A 475 17.39 -14.33 -2.79
CA GLY A 475 16.67 -13.68 -1.70
C GLY A 475 15.48 -14.50 -1.22
N TRP A 476 14.90 -14.09 -0.11
CA TRP A 476 13.65 -14.66 0.38
C TRP A 476 12.48 -13.99 -0.34
N THR A 477 11.53 -14.79 -0.81
CA THR A 477 10.28 -14.37 -1.46
C THR A 477 9.20 -15.42 -1.20
N GLY A 478 7.91 -15.07 -1.32
CA GLY A 478 6.80 -15.94 -0.95
C GLY A 478 6.59 -16.00 0.57
N ALA A 479 6.22 -17.16 1.11
CA ALA A 479 5.90 -17.32 2.52
C ALA A 479 6.67 -18.46 3.17
N SER A 480 7.17 -18.24 4.41
CA SER A 480 7.82 -19.27 5.22
C SER A 480 6.81 -20.24 5.84
N GLY A 481 5.53 -19.92 5.84
CA GLY A 481 4.48 -20.65 6.56
C GLY A 481 4.12 -20.02 7.91
N PRO A 482 3.36 -20.72 8.77
CA PRO A 482 2.87 -20.14 10.02
C PRO A 482 3.93 -20.05 11.12
N ASP A 483 4.99 -20.85 11.03
CA ASP A 483 5.99 -21.00 12.08
C ASP A 483 7.30 -20.29 11.73
N TRP A 484 8.11 -19.99 12.76
CA TRP A 484 9.47 -19.53 12.60
C TRP A 484 10.33 -20.63 11.98
N ILE A 485 11.20 -20.26 11.03
CA ILE A 485 12.18 -21.15 10.39
C ILE A 485 13.59 -20.73 10.77
N ASP A 486 14.50 -21.70 10.88
CA ASP A 486 15.90 -21.44 11.16
C ASP A 486 16.65 -21.13 9.86
N GLU A 487 17.39 -20.01 9.87
CA GLU A 487 18.24 -19.57 8.77
C GLU A 487 19.72 -19.66 9.13
N GLN A 488 20.52 -19.98 8.14
CA GLN A 488 21.97 -19.97 8.23
C GLN A 488 22.58 -19.37 6.96
N VAL A 489 23.60 -18.53 7.16
CA VAL A 489 24.34 -17.87 6.09
C VAL A 489 25.83 -17.98 6.35
N ASP A 490 26.59 -18.46 5.37
CA ASP A 490 28.06 -18.60 5.45
C ASP A 490 28.73 -17.22 5.31
N LEU A 491 29.38 -16.76 6.37
CA LEU A 491 30.21 -15.56 6.40
C LEU A 491 31.72 -15.85 6.29
N THR A 492 32.12 -17.13 6.13
CA THR A 492 33.51 -17.53 6.02
C THR A 492 34.29 -16.80 4.92
N PRO A 493 33.70 -16.42 3.76
CA PRO A 493 34.43 -15.62 2.75
C PRO A 493 34.87 -14.23 3.24
N TYR A 494 34.36 -13.77 4.39
CA TYR A 494 34.64 -12.46 4.97
C TYR A 494 35.51 -12.51 6.23
N VAL A 495 35.97 -13.67 6.67
CA VAL A 495 36.86 -13.79 7.84
C VAL A 495 38.13 -12.96 7.65
N GLY A 496 38.69 -12.47 8.73
CA GLY A 496 39.83 -11.52 8.70
C GLY A 496 39.45 -10.10 8.32
N LYS A 497 38.15 -9.76 8.22
CA LYS A 497 37.67 -8.42 7.85
C LYS A 497 36.63 -7.89 8.84
N ASP A 498 36.51 -6.56 8.86
CA ASP A 498 35.40 -5.86 9.44
C ASP A 498 34.36 -5.64 8.33
N VAL A 499 33.13 -6.17 8.50
CA VAL A 499 32.13 -6.30 7.44
C VAL A 499 30.85 -5.58 7.83
N ILE A 500 30.22 -4.90 6.88
CA ILE A 500 28.86 -4.40 7.04
C ILE A 500 27.89 -5.44 6.49
N LEU A 501 26.95 -5.89 7.31
CA LEU A 501 25.79 -6.70 6.90
C LEU A 501 24.55 -5.81 6.75
N ARG A 502 23.69 -6.12 5.78
CA ARG A 502 22.43 -5.43 5.52
C ARG A 502 21.34 -6.39 5.15
N PHE A 503 20.25 -6.39 5.93
CA PHE A 503 18.96 -6.88 5.47
C PHE A 503 18.26 -5.76 4.69
N GLU A 504 17.68 -6.10 3.54
CA GLU A 504 17.07 -5.14 2.64
C GLU A 504 15.80 -5.73 2.04
N TYR A 505 14.65 -5.13 2.33
CA TYR A 505 13.35 -5.53 1.79
C TYR A 505 12.94 -4.60 0.67
N VAL A 506 12.76 -5.16 -0.53
CA VAL A 506 12.46 -4.43 -1.76
C VAL A 506 11.14 -4.92 -2.32
N THR A 507 10.16 -4.02 -2.42
CA THR A 507 8.81 -4.31 -2.96
C THR A 507 8.57 -3.65 -4.30
N ASP A 508 7.63 -4.19 -5.07
CA ASP A 508 7.15 -3.52 -6.28
C ASP A 508 5.96 -2.58 -6.01
N GLN A 509 5.10 -2.31 -6.98
CA GLN A 509 4.10 -1.24 -6.94
C GLN A 509 2.69 -1.72 -6.55
N SER A 510 2.50 -3.01 -6.29
CA SER A 510 1.16 -3.55 -6.22
C SER A 510 0.84 -4.18 -4.87
N TYR A 511 0.89 -5.49 -4.76
CA TYR A 511 0.57 -6.23 -3.54
C TYR A 511 1.80 -6.30 -2.65
N ASN A 512 1.62 -6.05 -1.36
CA ASN A 512 2.64 -6.34 -0.35
C ASN A 512 2.01 -7.13 0.81
N GLY A 513 2.70 -8.18 1.25
CA GLY A 513 2.28 -9.00 2.38
C GLY A 513 2.59 -8.34 3.73
N PRO A 514 2.45 -9.09 4.84
CA PRO A 514 2.85 -8.64 6.17
C PRO A 514 4.33 -8.29 6.31
N GLY A 515 5.18 -8.77 5.39
CA GLY A 515 6.60 -8.48 5.35
C GLY A 515 7.48 -9.61 5.89
N PHE A 516 8.69 -9.25 6.31
CA PHE A 516 9.69 -10.16 6.84
C PHE A 516 10.03 -9.80 8.29
N ALA A 517 10.17 -10.80 9.15
CA ALA A 517 10.61 -10.63 10.52
C ALA A 517 11.72 -11.62 10.87
N PHE A 518 12.67 -11.20 11.73
CA PHE A 518 13.66 -12.10 12.29
C PHE A 518 13.97 -11.79 13.76
N LYS A 519 14.52 -12.79 14.45
CA LYS A 519 14.98 -12.71 15.84
C LYS A 519 16.14 -13.68 16.11
N ASP A 520 16.70 -13.62 17.32
CA ASP A 520 17.70 -14.57 17.82
C ASP A 520 18.95 -14.68 16.95
N LEU A 521 19.49 -13.52 16.54
CA LEU A 521 20.65 -13.45 15.66
C LEU A 521 21.93 -13.85 16.38
N ARG A 522 22.71 -14.77 15.79
CA ARG A 522 23.93 -15.34 16.34
C ARG A 522 25.05 -15.44 15.32
N VAL A 523 26.28 -15.23 15.77
CA VAL A 523 27.53 -15.64 15.10
C VAL A 523 28.42 -16.24 16.19
N PRO A 524 28.29 -17.56 16.46
CA PRO A 524 28.92 -18.19 17.61
C PRO A 524 30.46 -18.05 17.64
N GLU A 525 31.09 -18.00 16.48
CA GLU A 525 32.55 -17.94 16.34
C GLU A 525 33.14 -16.62 16.90
N ILE A 526 32.36 -15.56 16.94
CA ILE A 526 32.75 -14.25 17.54
C ILE A 526 32.04 -13.98 18.86
N GLY A 527 31.28 -14.97 19.38
CA GLY A 527 30.52 -14.81 20.62
C GLY A 527 29.33 -13.85 20.51
N LEU A 528 28.84 -13.56 19.30
CA LEU A 528 27.63 -12.76 19.09
C LEU A 528 26.41 -13.65 19.34
N ASP A 529 25.57 -13.25 20.30
CA ASP A 529 24.29 -13.91 20.63
C ASP A 529 23.29 -12.85 21.07
N GLU A 530 22.31 -12.54 20.22
CA GLU A 530 21.29 -11.52 20.43
C GLU A 530 19.91 -12.19 20.49
N PRO A 531 19.42 -12.54 21.69
CA PRO A 531 18.07 -13.08 21.84
C PRO A 531 17.01 -12.00 21.57
N GLY A 532 16.02 -12.33 20.72
CA GLY A 532 15.01 -11.37 20.25
C GLY A 532 15.60 -10.36 19.27
N ALA A 533 15.22 -9.08 19.44
CA ALA A 533 15.71 -7.96 18.63
C ALA A 533 16.46 -6.94 19.50
N VAL A 534 17.75 -6.75 19.24
CA VAL A 534 18.62 -5.80 19.97
C VAL A 534 18.87 -4.59 19.07
N GLU A 535 18.51 -3.37 19.54
CA GLU A 535 18.57 -2.14 18.71
C GLU A 535 19.95 -1.50 18.62
N ASP A 536 20.76 -1.53 19.69
CA ASP A 536 21.96 -0.68 19.85
C ASP A 536 23.04 -0.87 18.75
N ALA A 537 23.03 -1.98 18.05
CA ALA A 537 24.03 -2.29 17.02
C ALA A 537 23.55 -2.07 15.58
N TRP A 538 22.29 -1.70 15.38
CA TRP A 538 21.67 -1.62 14.08
C TRP A 538 21.32 -0.19 13.68
N ASN A 539 21.51 0.14 12.40
CA ASN A 539 20.95 1.31 11.76
C ASN A 539 19.75 0.89 10.90
N ALA A 540 18.57 1.35 11.29
CA ALA A 540 17.31 1.02 10.67
C ALA A 540 16.80 2.17 9.79
N GLU A 541 16.51 1.87 8.53
CA GLU A 541 15.89 2.75 7.55
C GLU A 541 14.64 2.01 7.01
N GLY A 542 13.51 2.19 7.68
CA GLY A 542 12.26 1.48 7.38
C GLY A 542 12.01 0.25 8.24
N TRP A 543 13.01 -0.53 8.56
CA TRP A 543 12.89 -1.59 9.56
C TRP A 543 12.63 -1.03 10.94
N MET A 544 11.97 -1.82 11.78
CA MET A 544 11.71 -1.44 13.15
C MET A 544 11.65 -2.65 14.07
N ARG A 545 11.93 -2.42 15.35
CA ARG A 545 11.73 -3.43 16.39
C ARG A 545 10.24 -3.44 16.79
N VAL A 546 9.64 -4.63 16.76
CA VAL A 546 8.28 -4.89 17.22
C VAL A 546 8.35 -5.76 18.49
N ASP A 547 7.82 -5.30 19.60
CA ASP A 547 7.83 -5.99 20.92
C ASP A 547 6.50 -5.88 21.68
N ALA A 548 5.51 -5.24 21.06
CA ALA A 548 4.16 -5.09 21.58
C ALA A 548 3.16 -4.94 20.43
N PRO A 549 1.86 -5.19 20.66
CA PRO A 549 0.81 -4.76 19.74
C PRO A 549 0.71 -3.23 19.71
N ILE A 550 -0.08 -2.69 18.80
CA ILE A 550 -0.49 -1.27 18.79
C ILE A 550 -1.91 -1.13 19.32
N PRO A 551 -2.34 0.05 19.82
CA PRO A 551 -3.73 0.29 20.19
C PRO A 551 -4.66 0.05 19.00
N GLU A 552 -5.83 -0.55 19.27
CA GLU A 552 -6.90 -0.61 18.29
C GLU A 552 -7.72 0.68 18.34
N HIS A 553 -8.08 1.18 17.15
CA HIS A 553 -8.90 2.37 17.00
C HIS A 553 -10.25 2.00 16.41
N TRP A 554 -11.32 2.05 17.22
CA TRP A 554 -12.67 1.74 16.80
C TRP A 554 -13.45 2.99 16.43
N ASN A 555 -13.92 3.07 15.20
CA ASN A 555 -14.85 4.07 14.71
C ASN A 555 -16.24 3.45 14.63
N LEU A 556 -17.15 3.90 15.49
CA LEU A 556 -18.52 3.44 15.54
C LEU A 556 -19.49 4.53 15.09
N ARG A 557 -20.41 4.20 14.18
CA ARG A 557 -21.53 5.04 13.78
C ARG A 557 -22.84 4.28 13.99
N LEU A 558 -23.80 4.92 14.63
CA LEU A 558 -25.15 4.39 14.77
C LEU A 558 -26.08 5.10 13.80
N VAL A 559 -26.57 4.37 12.81
CA VAL A 559 -27.56 4.82 11.86
C VAL A 559 -28.95 4.43 12.36
N ARG A 560 -29.79 5.39 12.69
CA ARG A 560 -31.17 5.19 13.16
C ARG A 560 -32.16 5.69 12.13
N SER A 561 -33.14 4.86 11.81
CA SER A 561 -34.30 5.25 11.01
C SER A 561 -35.54 5.24 11.91
N THR A 562 -36.17 6.39 12.04
CA THR A 562 -37.40 6.61 12.84
C THR A 562 -38.53 7.08 11.95
N PRO A 563 -39.79 7.23 12.46
CA PRO A 563 -40.86 7.86 11.70
C PRO A 563 -40.55 9.30 11.28
N ASP A 564 -39.70 10.00 12.05
CA ASP A 564 -39.38 11.42 11.86
C ASP A 564 -38.18 11.65 10.92
N GLY A 565 -37.46 10.59 10.54
CA GLY A 565 -36.32 10.67 9.64
C GLY A 565 -35.18 9.72 9.99
N THR A 566 -34.06 9.89 9.30
CA THR A 566 -32.81 9.13 9.56
C THR A 566 -31.79 10.04 10.23
N SER A 567 -31.12 9.52 11.28
CA SER A 567 -29.98 10.16 11.95
C SER A 567 -28.76 9.26 11.95
N VAL A 568 -27.60 9.88 12.07
CA VAL A 568 -26.29 9.22 12.23
C VAL A 568 -25.61 9.81 13.46
N ASP A 569 -25.33 8.95 14.43
CA ASP A 569 -24.68 9.33 15.67
C ASP A 569 -23.29 8.72 15.75
N THR A 570 -22.29 9.50 16.18
CA THR A 570 -20.98 8.96 16.57
C THR A 570 -21.12 8.31 17.94
N VAL A 571 -20.69 7.05 18.07
CA VAL A 571 -20.70 6.31 19.32
C VAL A 571 -19.29 6.34 19.91
N PRO A 572 -19.08 7.01 21.05
CA PRO A 572 -17.78 7.06 21.69
C PRO A 572 -17.37 5.66 22.22
N VAL A 573 -16.12 5.30 21.98
CA VAL A 573 -15.49 4.06 22.47
C VAL A 573 -14.48 4.44 23.55
N ASP A 574 -14.48 3.71 24.66
CA ASP A 574 -13.50 3.92 25.73
C ASP A 574 -12.12 3.36 25.36
N PRO A 575 -11.05 3.70 26.12
CA PRO A 575 -9.71 3.18 25.83
C PRO A 575 -9.55 1.66 25.91
N ASP A 576 -10.50 0.96 26.54
CA ASP A 576 -10.53 -0.50 26.66
C ASP A 576 -11.31 -1.16 25.50
N GLY A 577 -11.78 -0.38 24.52
CA GLY A 577 -12.49 -0.86 23.34
C GLY A 577 -13.99 -1.08 23.55
N ASN A 578 -14.63 -0.48 24.57
CA ASN A 578 -16.04 -0.70 24.87
C ASN A 578 -16.90 0.54 24.56
N ALA A 579 -18.17 0.28 24.20
CA ALA A 579 -19.20 1.32 24.05
C ALA A 579 -20.57 0.82 24.47
N SER A 580 -21.45 1.75 24.89
CA SER A 580 -22.82 1.46 25.29
C SER A 580 -23.79 2.37 24.54
N ILE A 581 -24.85 1.79 23.98
CA ILE A 581 -25.86 2.46 23.15
C ILE A 581 -27.24 2.14 23.73
N THR A 582 -28.07 3.14 23.91
CA THR A 582 -29.47 2.96 24.30
C THR A 582 -30.37 2.99 23.07
N LEU A 583 -31.19 1.96 22.92
CA LEU A 583 -32.31 1.91 21.98
C LEU A 583 -33.59 2.19 22.77
N ASP A 584 -34.39 3.15 22.33
CA ASP A 584 -35.63 3.53 23.01
C ASP A 584 -36.86 2.76 22.50
N GLY A 585 -36.72 2.05 21.40
CA GLY A 585 -37.78 1.25 20.77
C GLY A 585 -38.67 2.07 19.81
N SER A 586 -38.32 3.32 19.52
CA SER A 586 -39.00 4.15 18.51
C SER A 586 -38.45 3.92 17.10
N GLU A 587 -37.27 3.27 17.00
CA GLU A 587 -36.58 3.03 15.76
C GLU A 587 -37.33 1.98 14.89
N ARG A 588 -37.47 2.30 13.62
CA ARG A 588 -37.90 1.33 12.60
C ARG A 588 -36.76 0.38 12.22
N ARG A 589 -35.56 0.90 12.27
CA ARG A 589 -34.32 0.18 12.02
C ARG A 589 -33.14 0.90 12.67
N SER A 590 -32.20 0.14 13.20
CA SER A 590 -30.92 0.64 13.67
C SER A 590 -29.80 -0.24 13.12
N VAL A 591 -28.73 0.37 12.59
CA VAL A 591 -27.54 -0.32 12.11
C VAL A 591 -26.32 0.28 12.80
N LEU A 592 -25.54 -0.57 13.45
CA LEU A 592 -24.23 -0.20 13.97
C LEU A 592 -23.19 -0.46 12.87
N VAL A 593 -22.52 0.61 12.42
CA VAL A 593 -21.37 0.54 11.54
C VAL A 593 -20.12 0.41 12.41
N VAL A 594 -19.34 -0.62 12.20
CA VAL A 594 -18.14 -0.97 12.99
C VAL A 594 -16.92 -0.92 12.08
N ALA A 595 -15.99 -0.02 12.33
CA ALA A 595 -14.83 0.22 11.47
C ALA A 595 -13.56 0.45 12.30
N PRO A 596 -12.61 -0.51 12.33
CA PRO A 596 -11.30 -0.33 12.94
C PRO A 596 -10.33 0.37 11.97
N THR A 597 -9.36 1.14 12.51
CA THR A 597 -8.40 1.92 11.72
C THR A 597 -6.96 1.85 12.25
N ALA A 598 -6.51 0.69 12.73
CA ALA A 598 -5.11 0.51 13.09
C ALA A 598 -4.22 0.50 11.83
N PRO A 599 -3.15 1.32 11.79
CA PRO A 599 -2.33 1.47 10.58
C PRO A 599 -1.36 0.30 10.38
N ARG A 600 -0.98 0.07 9.13
CA ARG A 600 0.11 -0.84 8.68
C ARG A 600 -0.01 -2.29 9.14
N THR A 601 -1.18 -2.76 9.56
CA THR A 601 -1.41 -4.18 9.86
C THR A 601 -2.46 -4.80 8.95
N LEU A 602 -2.30 -6.10 8.67
CA LEU A 602 -3.28 -6.93 7.97
C LEU A 602 -4.06 -7.82 8.96
N VAL A 603 -3.77 -7.71 10.24
CA VAL A 603 -4.45 -8.49 11.28
C VAL A 603 -5.83 -7.87 11.53
N PRO A 604 -6.93 -8.63 11.37
CA PRO A 604 -8.26 -8.12 11.61
C PRO A 604 -8.50 -7.89 13.11
N ALA A 605 -9.38 -6.95 13.42
CA ALA A 605 -9.84 -6.67 14.77
C ALA A 605 -11.09 -7.49 15.10
N ASN A 606 -11.15 -8.07 16.30
CA ASN A 606 -12.29 -8.86 16.75
C ASN A 606 -13.16 -8.04 17.70
N TYR A 607 -14.47 -8.26 17.62
CA TYR A 607 -15.42 -7.55 18.46
C TYR A 607 -16.68 -8.38 18.74
N SER A 608 -17.46 -7.94 19.73
CA SER A 608 -18.78 -8.48 20.00
C SER A 608 -19.82 -7.37 20.16
N VAL A 609 -21.04 -7.66 19.79
CA VAL A 609 -22.22 -6.81 20.02
C VAL A 609 -23.25 -7.63 20.79
N THR A 610 -23.56 -7.19 22.00
CA THR A 610 -24.59 -7.81 22.85
C THR A 610 -25.77 -6.87 23.04
N VAL A 611 -26.95 -7.42 23.25
CA VAL A 611 -28.18 -6.63 23.46
C VAL A 611 -28.88 -7.14 24.72
N ALA A 612 -29.08 -6.25 25.68
CA ALA A 612 -29.85 -6.52 26.90
C ALA A 612 -31.21 -5.81 26.84
N ALA A 613 -32.27 -6.49 27.27
CA ALA A 613 -33.57 -5.84 27.49
C ALA A 613 -33.47 -4.79 28.59
N PRO A 614 -34.31 -3.74 28.58
CA PRO A 614 -34.31 -2.76 29.66
C PRO A 614 -34.60 -3.46 31.00
N ASP A 615 -33.89 -3.03 32.04
CA ASP A 615 -34.20 -3.47 33.38
C ASP A 615 -35.68 -3.24 33.68
N LYS A 616 -36.42 -4.28 34.03
CA LYS A 616 -37.79 -4.09 34.50
C LYS A 616 -37.73 -3.18 35.73
N PRO A 617 -38.47 -2.06 35.74
CA PRO A 617 -38.54 -1.27 36.95
C PRO A 617 -39.03 -2.17 38.09
N LEU A 618 -38.24 -2.22 39.16
CA LEU A 618 -38.66 -2.93 40.37
C LEU A 618 -40.07 -2.45 40.70
N SER A 619 -41.06 -3.34 40.53
CA SER A 619 -42.43 -3.03 40.96
C SER A 619 -42.37 -2.70 42.45
N SER A 620 -42.59 -1.42 42.77
CA SER A 620 -42.80 -0.99 44.16
C SER A 620 -44.04 -1.74 44.67
N SER A 621 -43.80 -2.84 45.40
CA SER A 621 -44.85 -3.48 46.16
C SER A 621 -45.33 -2.50 47.24
N THR A 622 -46.44 -1.89 47.01
CA THR A 622 -47.22 -1.18 48.02
C THR A 622 -47.81 -2.15 49.02
#